data_dbc8a367d08c142f435e0e9bea85f520
#
_entry.id   dbc8a367d08c142f435e0e9bea85f520
#
_cell.length_a   1.000
_cell.length_b   1.000
_cell.length_c   1.000
_cell.angle_alpha   90.00
_cell.angle_beta   90.00
_cell.angle_gamma   90.00
#
_symmetry.space_group_name_H-M   'P 1'
#
loop_
_entity.id
_entity.type
_entity.pdbx_description
1 polymer ?
#
loop_
_entity_poly.entity_id
_entity_poly.type
_entity_poly.pdbx_seq_one_letter_code
_entity_poly.pdbx_strand_id
1 'polypeptide(L)'
;MSFIDTIFAKLRRHPKRIVFPDGDDPRVVRACHAFYEKKVGIPVLIGNREVIERVALAEKVSLDHVAIINPETASDLPVFCERFEKIERYRKMGVRNTKALMTNPNYYAAMMLQFGQADALVGGVNSYSGSLLRPLIQLVKQLPHSPFVSGCLVAEVPNKKLGDNGVLFLADCGVVPDPDVEQLASIAVQTGLVARQVFGTRPRIAMLSFSTKGSAKTRSTEKVARAVAIVRELAERLGVEIAVDGEMQADAALVPEVAQRKMGASTVGGKANVLIFPDLNSGNIGAKLVQYVAGARVYGQILLGLSRPAADLSRGAEVDDIVAVAALVGLQAVEYRKLYAPEVVEPDIV
;
A
#
# COMPACT_ATOMS: atom_id res chain seq x y z
N MET A 1 18.42 -13.75 -7.78
CA MET A 1 18.09 -12.45 -7.18
C MET A 1 16.68 -12.56 -6.63
N SER A 2 16.46 -12.25 -5.35
CA SER A 2 15.12 -12.31 -4.76
C SER A 2 14.22 -11.21 -5.35
N PHE A 3 12.90 -11.33 -5.15
CA PHE A 3 11.96 -10.28 -5.54
C PHE A 3 12.36 -8.91 -4.95
N ILE A 4 12.63 -8.86 -3.67
CA ILE A 4 13.00 -7.60 -2.98
C ILE A 4 14.35 -7.04 -3.46
N ASP A 5 15.32 -7.89 -3.84
CA ASP A 5 16.58 -7.40 -4.41
C ASP A 5 16.39 -6.63 -5.72
N THR A 6 15.39 -7.02 -6.53
CA THR A 6 15.06 -6.28 -7.76
C THR A 6 14.46 -4.91 -7.44
N ILE A 7 13.66 -4.79 -6.37
CA ILE A 7 13.13 -3.52 -5.88
C ILE A 7 14.26 -2.63 -5.38
N PHE A 8 15.16 -3.17 -4.55
CA PHE A 8 16.34 -2.43 -4.07
C PHE A 8 17.20 -1.91 -5.23
N ALA A 9 17.45 -2.73 -6.26
CA ALA A 9 18.24 -2.31 -7.41
C ALA A 9 17.61 -1.13 -8.18
N LYS A 10 16.27 -1.12 -8.32
CA LYS A 10 15.53 0.00 -8.91
C LYS A 10 15.61 1.25 -8.02
N LEU A 11 15.42 1.10 -6.72
CA LEU A 11 15.34 2.21 -5.78
C LEU A 11 16.70 2.89 -5.54
N ARG A 12 17.82 2.14 -5.58
CA ARG A 12 19.18 2.71 -5.51
C ARG A 12 19.45 3.77 -6.58
N ARG A 13 18.78 3.70 -7.72
CA ARG A 13 18.91 4.70 -8.79
C ARG A 13 18.11 5.97 -8.52
N HIS A 14 17.10 5.88 -7.64
CA HIS A 14 16.17 6.95 -7.33
C HIS A 14 15.81 6.93 -5.83
N PRO A 15 16.78 7.14 -4.92
CA PRO A 15 16.55 7.04 -3.49
C PRO A 15 15.46 8.02 -3.05
N LYS A 16 14.61 7.58 -2.10
CA LYS A 16 13.44 8.32 -1.61
C LYS A 16 13.54 8.58 -0.11
N ARG A 17 12.91 9.66 0.35
CA ARG A 17 12.74 9.96 1.77
C ARG A 17 11.52 9.22 2.28
N ILE A 18 11.73 8.31 3.20
CA ILE A 18 10.64 7.52 3.79
C ILE A 18 10.48 7.95 5.25
N VAL A 19 9.30 8.40 5.63
CA VAL A 19 9.00 8.80 7.01
C VAL A 19 8.37 7.64 7.80
N PHE A 20 8.85 7.47 9.04
CA PHE A 20 8.43 6.43 9.96
C PHE A 20 7.93 7.08 11.25
N PRO A 21 6.61 7.07 11.53
CA PRO A 21 6.04 7.67 12.73
C PRO A 21 6.32 6.87 14.02
N ASP A 22 6.61 5.57 13.92
CA ASP A 22 6.94 4.71 15.07
C ASP A 22 8.45 4.77 15.40
N GLY A 23 9.03 5.98 15.51
CA GLY A 23 10.48 6.17 15.58
C GLY A 23 11.16 5.67 16.85
N ASP A 24 10.41 5.36 17.91
CA ASP A 24 10.88 4.80 19.17
C ASP A 24 10.81 3.26 19.23
N ASP A 25 10.26 2.60 18.20
CA ASP A 25 10.22 1.14 18.13
C ASP A 25 11.59 0.58 17.71
N PRO A 26 12.19 -0.33 18.49
CA PRO A 26 13.51 -0.90 18.18
C PRO A 26 13.62 -1.55 16.80
N ARG A 27 12.52 -2.15 16.30
CA ARG A 27 12.47 -2.76 14.96
C ARG A 27 12.55 -1.70 13.87
N VAL A 28 11.86 -0.56 14.07
CA VAL A 28 11.87 0.55 13.13
C VAL A 28 13.24 1.22 13.09
N VAL A 29 13.88 1.43 14.25
CA VAL A 29 15.24 1.97 14.35
C VAL A 29 16.23 1.08 13.59
N ARG A 30 16.20 -0.25 13.81
CA ARG A 30 17.05 -1.20 13.07
C ARG A 30 16.74 -1.20 11.58
N ALA A 31 15.46 -1.14 11.22
CA ALA A 31 15.05 -1.12 9.82
C ALA A 31 15.51 0.14 9.09
N CYS A 32 15.47 1.31 9.73
CA CYS A 32 15.98 2.55 9.17
C CYS A 32 17.49 2.51 8.93
N HIS A 33 18.25 1.99 9.89
CA HIS A 33 19.67 1.74 9.70
C HIS A 33 19.94 0.80 8.51
N ALA A 34 19.28 -0.36 8.47
CA ALA A 34 19.42 -1.32 7.38
C ALA A 34 18.97 -0.76 6.01
N PHE A 35 17.94 0.06 5.97
CA PHE A 35 17.43 0.73 4.77
C PHE A 35 18.47 1.70 4.19
N TYR A 36 19.10 2.48 5.05
CA TYR A 36 20.17 3.38 4.65
C TYR A 36 21.41 2.61 4.17
N GLU A 37 21.88 1.59 4.91
CA GLU A 37 23.02 0.76 4.54
C GLU A 37 22.85 0.07 3.18
N LYS A 38 21.61 -0.30 2.82
CA LYS A 38 21.27 -0.84 1.49
C LYS A 38 21.28 0.23 0.39
N LYS A 39 21.46 1.51 0.75
CA LYS A 39 21.47 2.69 -0.17
C LYS A 39 20.18 2.81 -1.00
N VAL A 40 19.05 2.48 -0.41
CA VAL A 40 17.75 2.49 -1.08
C VAL A 40 16.91 3.74 -0.78
N GLY A 41 17.33 4.56 0.18
CA GLY A 41 16.69 5.83 0.48
C GLY A 41 17.18 6.49 1.76
N ILE A 42 16.53 7.57 2.15
CA ILE A 42 16.81 8.35 3.35
C ILE A 42 15.67 8.13 4.33
N PRO A 43 15.89 7.44 5.44
CA PRO A 43 14.88 7.26 6.48
C PRO A 43 14.75 8.54 7.32
N VAL A 44 13.51 8.85 7.72
CA VAL A 44 13.15 9.94 8.62
C VAL A 44 12.35 9.37 9.78
N LEU A 45 12.89 9.36 10.99
CA LEU A 45 12.21 8.92 12.21
C LEU A 45 11.47 10.09 12.86
N ILE A 46 10.23 9.87 13.23
CA ILE A 46 9.43 10.84 13.98
C ILE A 46 9.35 10.40 15.43
N GLY A 47 9.75 11.28 16.36
CA GLY A 47 9.69 11.02 17.80
C GLY A 47 10.70 11.84 18.61
N ASN A 48 10.74 11.58 19.91
CA ASN A 48 11.68 12.22 20.80
C ASN A 48 13.11 11.74 20.52
N ARG A 49 14.02 12.64 20.19
CA ARG A 49 15.40 12.36 19.83
C ARG A 49 16.14 11.54 20.89
N GLU A 50 16.04 11.93 22.16
CA GLU A 50 16.75 11.25 23.25
C GLU A 50 16.25 9.81 23.46
N VAL A 51 14.96 9.57 23.22
CA VAL A 51 14.38 8.23 23.27
C VAL A 51 14.92 7.38 22.13
N ILE A 52 14.89 7.92 20.91
CA ILE A 52 15.37 7.22 19.70
C ILE A 52 16.88 6.91 19.81
N GLU A 53 17.69 7.84 20.29
CA GLU A 53 19.13 7.63 20.48
C GLU A 53 19.44 6.55 21.53
N ARG A 54 18.65 6.51 22.63
CA ARG A 54 18.77 5.41 23.61
C ARG A 54 18.40 4.05 23.03
N VAL A 55 17.35 3.98 22.22
CA VAL A 55 16.95 2.75 21.52
C VAL A 55 18.06 2.31 20.57
N ALA A 56 18.61 3.22 19.75
CA ALA A 56 19.69 2.91 18.82
C ALA A 56 20.94 2.40 19.54
N LEU A 57 21.29 3.00 20.67
CA LEU A 57 22.40 2.54 21.52
C LEU A 57 22.16 1.13 22.05
N ALA A 58 20.96 0.85 22.55
CA ALA A 58 20.58 -0.47 23.03
C ALA A 58 20.63 -1.55 21.93
N GLU A 59 20.18 -1.20 20.73
CA GLU A 59 20.18 -2.06 19.54
C GLU A 59 21.55 -2.11 18.84
N LYS A 60 22.53 -1.31 19.27
CA LYS A 60 23.90 -1.21 18.72
C LYS A 60 23.91 -0.85 17.23
N VAL A 61 23.04 0.05 16.80
CA VAL A 61 22.97 0.55 15.43
C VAL A 61 23.33 2.05 15.39
N SER A 62 24.00 2.49 14.31
CA SER A 62 24.25 3.90 14.07
C SER A 62 23.00 4.58 13.51
N LEU A 63 22.80 5.84 13.92
CA LEU A 63 21.82 6.76 13.34
C LEU A 63 22.45 7.76 12.38
N ASP A 64 23.71 7.55 11.99
CA ASP A 64 24.34 8.37 10.98
C ASP A 64 23.50 8.37 9.70
N HIS A 65 23.21 9.55 9.18
CA HIS A 65 22.35 9.76 8.01
C HIS A 65 20.86 9.37 8.17
N VAL A 66 20.39 9.11 9.39
CA VAL A 66 18.96 8.98 9.74
C VAL A 66 18.49 10.33 10.26
N ALA A 67 17.54 10.95 9.58
CA ALA A 67 16.93 12.18 10.08
C ALA A 67 15.97 11.87 11.25
N ILE A 68 16.04 12.65 12.32
CA ILE A 68 15.13 12.54 13.47
C ILE A 68 14.41 13.86 13.64
N ILE A 69 13.09 13.82 13.64
CA ILE A 69 12.23 14.98 13.84
C ILE A 69 11.34 14.74 15.06
N ASN A 70 11.46 15.63 16.07
CA ASN A 70 10.52 15.66 17.19
C ASN A 70 9.39 16.65 16.87
N PRO A 71 8.14 16.19 16.70
CA PRO A 71 7.01 17.06 16.37
C PRO A 71 6.79 18.20 17.38
N GLU A 72 7.10 17.97 18.66
CA GLU A 72 6.89 18.98 19.71
C GLU A 72 7.80 20.21 19.57
N THR A 73 9.01 20.00 19.01
CA THR A 73 10.06 21.03 18.89
C THR A 73 10.38 21.39 17.44
N ALA A 74 9.69 20.78 16.50
CA ALA A 74 9.91 21.00 15.06
C ALA A 74 9.56 22.45 14.66
N SER A 75 10.45 23.07 13.88
CA SER A 75 10.29 24.47 13.44
C SER A 75 9.09 24.69 12.51
N ASP A 76 8.65 23.66 11.81
CA ASP A 76 7.51 23.68 10.88
C ASP A 76 6.16 23.31 11.54
N LEU A 77 6.15 22.93 12.82
CA LEU A 77 4.91 22.67 13.57
C LEU A 77 3.89 23.82 13.48
N PRO A 78 4.25 25.11 13.65
CA PRO A 78 3.30 26.21 13.50
C PRO A 78 2.69 26.29 12.09
N VAL A 79 3.50 26.06 11.07
CA VAL A 79 3.05 26.05 9.67
C VAL A 79 2.09 24.88 9.39
N PHE A 80 2.36 23.70 9.96
CA PHE A 80 1.47 22.55 9.85
C PHE A 80 0.14 22.80 10.57
N CYS A 81 0.16 23.43 11.75
CA CYS A 81 -1.07 23.82 12.43
C CYS A 81 -1.90 24.79 11.58
N GLU A 82 -1.28 25.84 11.05
CA GLU A 82 -1.97 26.85 10.20
C GLU A 82 -2.57 26.20 8.93
N ARG A 83 -1.81 25.34 8.24
CA ARG A 83 -2.29 24.63 7.06
C ARG A 83 -3.42 23.68 7.37
N PHE A 84 -3.35 22.96 8.49
CA PHE A 84 -4.44 22.10 8.94
C PHE A 84 -5.73 22.91 9.18
N GLU A 85 -5.65 24.04 9.83
CA GLU A 85 -6.79 24.92 10.12
C GLU A 85 -7.42 25.51 8.85
N LYS A 86 -6.61 25.78 7.83
CA LYS A 86 -7.08 26.29 6.53
C LYS A 86 -7.81 25.25 5.67
N ILE A 87 -7.62 23.97 5.93
CA ILE A 87 -8.25 22.92 5.13
C ILE A 87 -9.72 22.79 5.55
N GLU A 88 -10.63 23.30 4.74
CA GLU A 88 -12.06 23.42 5.05
C GLU A 88 -12.71 22.10 5.46
N ARG A 89 -12.33 20.97 4.81
CA ARG A 89 -12.87 19.63 5.13
C ARG A 89 -12.59 19.21 6.59
N TYR A 90 -11.56 19.76 7.24
CA TYR A 90 -11.21 19.41 8.62
C TYR A 90 -11.94 20.28 9.67
N ARG A 91 -12.41 21.46 9.30
CA ARG A 91 -13.23 22.33 10.18
C ARG A 91 -14.50 21.62 10.66
N LYS A 92 -15.04 20.70 9.86
CA LYS A 92 -16.21 19.89 10.21
C LYS A 92 -15.92 18.80 11.25
N MET A 93 -14.66 18.53 11.57
CA MET A 93 -14.25 17.45 12.48
C MET A 93 -14.29 17.87 13.95
N GLY A 94 -14.53 19.14 14.27
CA GLY A 94 -14.59 19.63 15.64
C GLY A 94 -13.27 19.53 16.40
N VAL A 95 -12.12 19.63 15.70
CA VAL A 95 -10.80 19.58 16.33
C VAL A 95 -10.62 20.80 17.23
N ARG A 96 -10.53 20.57 18.54
CA ARG A 96 -10.43 21.64 19.55
C ARG A 96 -8.98 22.08 19.79
N ASN A 97 -8.01 21.24 19.51
CA ASN A 97 -6.59 21.50 19.77
C ASN A 97 -5.72 21.00 18.62
N THR A 98 -5.52 21.85 17.64
CA THR A 98 -4.72 21.56 16.45
C THR A 98 -3.26 21.24 16.81
N LYS A 99 -2.69 21.96 17.78
CA LYS A 99 -1.31 21.74 18.20
C LYS A 99 -1.12 20.33 18.78
N ALA A 100 -2.00 19.90 19.68
CA ALA A 100 -1.93 18.55 20.26
C ALA A 100 -2.12 17.45 19.20
N LEU A 101 -2.92 17.73 18.15
CA LEU A 101 -3.08 16.81 17.04
C LEU A 101 -1.80 16.74 16.19
N MET A 102 -1.20 17.89 15.87
CA MET A 102 0.01 17.96 15.03
C MET A 102 1.28 17.50 15.76
N THR A 103 1.31 17.43 17.09
CA THR A 103 2.40 16.79 17.84
C THR A 103 2.29 15.26 17.87
N ASN A 104 1.16 14.69 17.45
CA ASN A 104 1.05 13.24 17.27
C ASN A 104 1.90 12.76 16.08
N PRO A 105 2.80 11.77 16.25
CA PRO A 105 3.72 11.33 15.21
C PRO A 105 3.05 10.91 13.88
N ASN A 106 1.89 10.23 13.94
CA ASN A 106 1.17 9.80 12.74
C ASN A 106 0.60 10.98 11.97
N TYR A 107 0.04 11.98 12.67
CA TYR A 107 -0.47 13.20 12.04
C TYR A 107 0.65 14.05 11.46
N TYR A 108 1.75 14.19 12.19
CA TYR A 108 2.92 14.92 11.72
C TYR A 108 3.53 14.28 10.47
N ALA A 109 3.73 12.96 10.48
CA ALA A 109 4.23 12.22 9.33
C ALA A 109 3.30 12.30 8.12
N ALA A 110 1.98 12.26 8.31
CA ALA A 110 1.00 12.43 7.25
C ALA A 110 1.02 13.85 6.65
N MET A 111 1.28 14.88 7.47
CA MET A 111 1.50 16.24 6.97
C MET A 111 2.79 16.35 6.15
N MET A 112 3.89 15.76 6.62
CA MET A 112 5.14 15.71 5.85
C MET A 112 4.93 15.04 4.48
N LEU A 113 4.17 13.95 4.46
CA LEU A 113 3.83 13.24 3.23
C LEU A 113 2.98 14.12 2.30
N GLN A 114 1.91 14.73 2.79
CA GLN A 114 1.00 15.58 2.00
C GLN A 114 1.75 16.76 1.37
N PHE A 115 2.66 17.38 2.10
CA PHE A 115 3.40 18.57 1.64
C PHE A 115 4.75 18.26 0.98
N GLY A 116 5.03 16.99 0.70
CA GLY A 116 6.22 16.58 -0.07
C GLY A 116 7.54 16.68 0.68
N GLN A 117 7.52 16.81 2.01
CA GLN A 117 8.72 16.73 2.83
C GLN A 117 9.20 15.27 2.97
N ALA A 118 8.27 14.31 2.82
CA ALA A 118 8.56 12.90 2.63
C ALA A 118 7.98 12.42 1.29
N ASP A 119 8.62 11.41 0.68
CA ASP A 119 8.20 10.83 -0.59
C ASP A 119 7.23 9.66 -0.38
N ALA A 120 7.35 8.95 0.75
CA ALA A 120 6.42 7.92 1.21
C ALA A 120 6.41 7.80 2.73
N LEU A 121 5.41 7.10 3.27
CA LEU A 121 5.22 6.86 4.71
C LEU A 121 5.05 5.37 4.99
N VAL A 122 5.71 4.89 6.06
CA VAL A 122 5.57 3.51 6.57
C VAL A 122 5.38 3.56 8.08
N GLY A 123 4.25 3.04 8.57
CA GLY A 123 3.94 3.01 10.00
C GLY A 123 3.05 1.83 10.39
N GLY A 124 2.50 1.84 11.60
CA GLY A 124 1.58 0.82 12.08
C GLY A 124 2.24 -0.30 12.90
N VAL A 125 3.56 -0.27 13.05
CA VAL A 125 4.31 -1.31 13.77
C VAL A 125 3.95 -1.36 15.25
N ASN A 126 3.64 -0.21 15.84
CA ASN A 126 3.42 -0.04 17.28
C ASN A 126 1.99 0.38 17.64
N SER A 127 1.08 0.46 16.68
CA SER A 127 -0.26 0.99 16.89
C SER A 127 -1.35 0.20 16.15
N TYR A 128 -2.61 0.48 16.47
CA TYR A 128 -3.74 -0.04 15.68
C TYR A 128 -3.77 0.64 14.32
N SER A 129 -4.12 -0.11 13.27
CA SER A 129 -4.24 0.42 11.89
C SER A 129 -5.05 1.71 11.80
N GLY A 130 -6.14 1.83 12.57
CA GLY A 130 -6.94 3.06 12.63
C GLY A 130 -6.17 4.30 13.11
N SER A 131 -5.10 4.13 13.91
CA SER A 131 -4.26 5.25 14.38
C SER A 131 -3.42 5.85 13.26
N LEU A 132 -3.04 5.06 12.26
CA LEU A 132 -2.31 5.50 11.09
C LEU A 132 -3.24 5.84 9.92
N LEU A 133 -4.27 5.01 9.67
CA LEU A 133 -5.20 5.22 8.56
C LEU A 133 -5.98 6.52 8.69
N ARG A 134 -6.43 6.87 9.91
CA ARG A 134 -7.20 8.10 10.14
C ARG A 134 -6.45 9.36 9.69
N PRO A 135 -5.22 9.68 10.17
CA PRO A 135 -4.48 10.84 9.67
C PRO A 135 -4.21 10.78 8.17
N LEU A 136 -3.92 9.60 7.60
CA LEU A 136 -3.71 9.47 6.15
C LEU A 136 -4.97 9.80 5.35
N ILE A 137 -6.14 9.27 5.74
CA ILE A 137 -7.42 9.55 5.08
C ILE A 137 -7.81 11.02 5.23
N GLN A 138 -7.50 11.63 6.38
CA GLN A 138 -7.85 13.01 6.70
C GLN A 138 -6.95 14.03 6.03
N LEU A 139 -5.66 13.76 5.92
CA LEU A 139 -4.64 14.72 5.51
C LEU A 139 -4.16 14.53 4.08
N VAL A 140 -3.96 13.29 3.66
CA VAL A 140 -3.45 13.00 2.32
C VAL A 140 -4.60 13.00 1.31
N LYS A 141 -4.45 13.76 0.22
CA LYS A 141 -5.46 13.78 -0.85
C LYS A 141 -5.67 12.37 -1.39
N GLN A 142 -6.90 12.05 -1.69
CA GLN A 142 -7.26 10.81 -2.39
C GLN A 142 -7.21 11.04 -3.91
N LEU A 143 -7.06 9.96 -4.66
CA LEU A 143 -7.07 10.01 -6.12
C LEU A 143 -8.50 10.26 -6.63
N PRO A 144 -8.70 11.10 -7.66
CA PRO A 144 -10.04 11.42 -8.17
C PRO A 144 -10.86 10.19 -8.60
N HIS A 145 -10.17 9.18 -9.13
CA HIS A 145 -10.78 7.93 -9.58
C HIS A 145 -10.82 6.84 -8.49
N SER A 146 -10.38 7.15 -7.28
CA SER A 146 -10.42 6.28 -6.10
C SER A 146 -10.64 7.12 -4.83
N PRO A 147 -11.88 7.57 -4.56
CA PRO A 147 -12.18 8.49 -3.46
C PRO A 147 -12.22 7.80 -2.08
N PHE A 148 -11.55 6.69 -1.93
CA PHE A 148 -11.40 5.93 -0.68
C PHE A 148 -10.05 5.22 -0.65
N VAL A 149 -9.66 4.78 0.55
CA VAL A 149 -8.41 4.03 0.77
C VAL A 149 -8.71 2.54 0.83
N SER A 150 -7.90 1.75 0.16
CA SER A 150 -7.92 0.28 0.21
C SER A 150 -6.52 -0.27 0.46
N GLY A 151 -6.39 -1.58 0.61
CA GLY A 151 -5.14 -2.19 0.95
C GLY A 151 -4.71 -3.31 0.00
N CYS A 152 -3.41 -3.37 -0.28
CA CYS A 152 -2.81 -4.41 -1.09
C CYS A 152 -1.65 -5.07 -0.35
N LEU A 153 -1.62 -6.40 -0.38
CA LEU A 153 -0.50 -7.22 0.07
C LEU A 153 0.26 -7.78 -1.12
N VAL A 154 1.58 -7.84 -1.02
CA VAL A 154 2.43 -8.55 -1.98
C VAL A 154 2.89 -9.84 -1.34
N ALA A 155 2.51 -10.98 -1.93
CA ALA A 155 2.86 -12.31 -1.44
C ALA A 155 3.93 -12.95 -2.33
N GLU A 156 5.07 -13.31 -1.77
CA GLU A 156 6.08 -14.12 -2.44
C GLU A 156 5.94 -15.57 -1.97
N VAL A 157 5.32 -16.40 -2.81
CA VAL A 157 5.08 -17.82 -2.52
C VAL A 157 6.26 -18.70 -2.97
N PRO A 158 6.50 -19.85 -2.30
CA PRO A 158 7.57 -20.79 -2.68
C PRO A 158 7.40 -21.34 -4.11
N ASN A 159 6.16 -21.58 -4.54
CA ASN A 159 5.86 -22.07 -5.88
C ASN A 159 6.04 -20.97 -6.94
N LYS A 160 7.18 -20.99 -7.62
CA LYS A 160 7.56 -20.01 -8.64
C LYS A 160 6.76 -20.08 -9.94
N LYS A 161 5.87 -21.06 -10.11
CA LYS A 161 4.95 -21.15 -11.26
C LYS A 161 3.73 -20.23 -11.09
N LEU A 162 3.42 -19.79 -9.86
CA LEU A 162 2.29 -18.91 -9.58
C LEU A 162 2.66 -17.45 -9.80
N GLY A 163 1.73 -16.66 -10.27
CA GLY A 163 1.90 -15.22 -10.49
C GLY A 163 3.06 -14.87 -11.43
N ASP A 164 3.86 -13.89 -11.03
CA ASP A 164 5.10 -13.56 -11.72
C ASP A 164 6.29 -14.06 -10.89
N ASN A 165 6.78 -15.24 -11.26
CA ASN A 165 7.87 -15.92 -10.56
C ASN A 165 7.62 -16.09 -9.04
N GLY A 166 6.41 -16.50 -8.68
CA GLY A 166 5.99 -16.71 -7.29
C GLY A 166 5.50 -15.45 -6.59
N VAL A 167 5.35 -14.31 -7.27
CA VAL A 167 4.83 -13.09 -6.66
C VAL A 167 3.40 -12.83 -7.10
N LEU A 168 2.55 -12.60 -6.12
CA LEU A 168 1.11 -12.33 -6.26
C LEU A 168 0.75 -11.04 -5.51
N PHE A 169 -0.19 -10.28 -6.06
CA PHE A 169 -0.81 -9.15 -5.39
C PHE A 169 -2.20 -9.54 -4.92
N LEU A 170 -2.51 -9.29 -3.66
CA LEU A 170 -3.73 -9.68 -2.98
C LEU A 170 -4.46 -8.43 -2.47
N ALA A 171 -5.71 -8.18 -2.85
CA ALA A 171 -6.47 -7.02 -2.40
C ALA A 171 -8.00 -7.25 -2.41
N ASP A 172 -8.80 -6.61 -1.56
CA ASP A 172 -8.39 -5.92 -0.36
C ASP A 172 -8.26 -6.93 0.78
N CYS A 173 -7.21 -6.78 1.59
CA CYS A 173 -6.94 -7.72 2.69
C CYS A 173 -6.94 -7.04 4.07
N GLY A 174 -7.24 -5.73 4.18
CA GLY A 174 -7.11 -5.07 5.47
C GLY A 174 -7.81 -3.73 5.67
N VAL A 175 -8.54 -3.17 4.72
CA VAL A 175 -9.10 -1.82 4.83
C VAL A 175 -10.61 -1.76 4.59
N VAL A 176 -11.13 -2.23 3.45
CA VAL A 176 -12.53 -2.08 3.05
C VAL A 176 -13.33 -3.35 3.38
N PRO A 177 -14.25 -3.29 4.37
CA PRO A 177 -14.94 -4.51 4.83
C PRO A 177 -15.82 -5.18 3.78
N ASP A 178 -16.68 -4.43 3.12
CA ASP A 178 -17.60 -4.92 2.08
C ASP A 178 -17.68 -3.87 0.96
N PRO A 179 -16.76 -3.94 -0.03
CA PRO A 179 -16.75 -3.02 -1.14
C PRO A 179 -18.00 -3.20 -2.02
N ASP A 180 -18.58 -2.11 -2.47
CA ASP A 180 -19.59 -2.13 -3.53
C ASP A 180 -18.95 -2.45 -4.89
N VAL A 181 -19.74 -2.43 -5.98
CA VAL A 181 -19.26 -2.81 -7.32
C VAL A 181 -18.18 -1.85 -7.83
N GLU A 182 -18.39 -0.56 -7.64
CA GLU A 182 -17.49 0.52 -8.06
C GLU A 182 -16.22 0.53 -7.24
N GLN A 183 -16.32 0.33 -5.93
CA GLN A 183 -15.18 0.20 -5.03
C GLN A 183 -14.33 -1.03 -5.37
N LEU A 184 -14.99 -2.18 -5.63
CA LEU A 184 -14.29 -3.41 -5.99
C LEU A 184 -13.53 -3.25 -7.33
N ALA A 185 -14.12 -2.57 -8.29
CA ALA A 185 -13.46 -2.25 -9.56
C ALA A 185 -12.28 -1.30 -9.38
N SER A 186 -12.42 -0.28 -8.54
CA SER A 186 -11.33 0.65 -8.22
C SER A 186 -10.17 -0.06 -7.51
N ILE A 187 -10.45 -0.93 -6.53
CA ILE A 187 -9.43 -1.77 -5.86
C ILE A 187 -8.65 -2.59 -6.91
N ALA A 188 -9.34 -3.19 -7.87
CA ALA A 188 -8.73 -3.99 -8.91
C ALA A 188 -7.78 -3.17 -9.79
N VAL A 189 -8.22 -2.00 -10.25
CA VAL A 189 -7.40 -1.11 -11.10
C VAL A 189 -6.18 -0.61 -10.33
N GLN A 190 -6.36 -0.11 -9.10
CA GLN A 190 -5.26 0.40 -8.28
C GLN A 190 -4.22 -0.68 -7.97
N THR A 191 -4.67 -1.89 -7.61
CA THR A 191 -3.77 -3.03 -7.39
C THR A 191 -3.02 -3.42 -8.67
N GLY A 192 -3.70 -3.39 -9.81
CA GLY A 192 -3.09 -3.62 -11.12
C GLY A 192 -2.01 -2.60 -11.44
N LEU A 193 -2.25 -1.31 -11.14
CA LEU A 193 -1.25 -0.26 -11.33
C LEU A 193 0.00 -0.49 -10.49
N VAL A 194 -0.14 -0.88 -9.22
CA VAL A 194 0.99 -1.23 -8.36
C VAL A 194 1.75 -2.44 -8.91
N ALA A 195 1.05 -3.48 -9.32
CA ALA A 195 1.67 -4.67 -9.91
C ALA A 195 2.46 -4.32 -11.19
N ARG A 196 1.91 -3.46 -12.05
CA ARG A 196 2.59 -2.95 -13.25
C ARG A 196 3.87 -2.18 -12.91
N GLN A 197 3.86 -1.31 -11.89
CA GLN A 197 5.05 -0.59 -11.44
C GLN A 197 6.15 -1.53 -10.98
N VAL A 198 5.77 -2.54 -10.22
CA VAL A 198 6.72 -3.50 -9.65
C VAL A 198 7.35 -4.35 -10.74
N PHE A 199 6.55 -4.92 -11.64
CA PHE A 199 7.04 -5.86 -12.65
C PHE A 199 7.38 -5.23 -14.01
N GLY A 200 6.78 -4.10 -14.36
CA GLY A 200 6.88 -3.51 -15.69
C GLY A 200 6.10 -4.28 -16.78
N THR A 201 5.27 -5.24 -16.38
CA THR A 201 4.48 -6.09 -17.28
C THR A 201 2.98 -5.80 -17.13
N ARG A 202 2.19 -6.24 -18.11
CA ARG A 202 0.72 -6.14 -18.08
C ARG A 202 0.15 -6.97 -16.92
N PRO A 203 -0.60 -6.35 -15.98
CA PRO A 203 -1.25 -7.08 -14.88
C PRO A 203 -2.34 -8.02 -15.40
N ARG A 204 -2.45 -9.19 -14.77
CA ARG A 204 -3.48 -10.20 -15.02
C ARG A 204 -4.33 -10.35 -13.76
N ILE A 205 -5.46 -9.65 -13.77
CA ILE A 205 -6.34 -9.47 -12.61
C ILE A 205 -7.45 -10.51 -12.61
N ALA A 206 -7.47 -11.38 -11.62
CA ALA A 206 -8.57 -12.31 -11.36
C ALA A 206 -9.51 -11.70 -10.30
N MET A 207 -10.78 -11.48 -10.68
CA MET A 207 -11.85 -11.09 -9.77
C MET A 207 -12.42 -12.34 -9.13
N LEU A 208 -12.09 -12.56 -7.84
CA LEU A 208 -12.31 -13.83 -7.15
C LEU A 208 -13.75 -13.97 -6.64
N SER A 209 -14.24 -15.20 -6.70
CA SER A 209 -15.52 -15.64 -6.14
C SER A 209 -15.48 -17.14 -5.85
N PHE A 210 -16.46 -17.64 -5.13
CA PHE A 210 -16.70 -19.10 -5.06
C PHE A 210 -17.35 -19.67 -6.34
N SER A 211 -17.79 -18.81 -7.26
CA SER A 211 -18.37 -19.14 -8.58
C SER A 211 -17.36 -18.86 -9.69
N THR A 212 -17.50 -19.56 -10.80
CA THR A 212 -16.74 -19.31 -12.05
C THR A 212 -17.74 -19.20 -13.20
N LYS A 213 -17.76 -18.03 -13.87
CA LYS A 213 -18.55 -17.74 -15.07
C LYS A 213 -20.02 -18.12 -14.94
N GLY A 214 -20.65 -17.71 -13.84
CA GLY A 214 -22.08 -17.90 -13.60
C GLY A 214 -22.46 -19.30 -13.11
N SER A 215 -21.49 -20.11 -12.62
CA SER A 215 -21.80 -21.43 -12.06
C SER A 215 -22.70 -21.37 -10.81
N ALA A 216 -22.73 -20.22 -10.14
CA ALA A 216 -23.69 -19.90 -9.08
C ALA A 216 -24.16 -18.44 -9.21
N LYS A 217 -25.41 -18.16 -8.83
CA LYS A 217 -26.01 -16.82 -8.86
C LYS A 217 -26.40 -16.38 -7.46
N THR A 218 -25.68 -15.42 -6.94
CA THR A 218 -25.95 -14.76 -5.66
C THR A 218 -25.61 -13.28 -5.79
N ARG A 219 -26.08 -12.46 -4.83
CA ARG A 219 -25.71 -11.04 -4.79
C ARG A 219 -24.19 -10.83 -4.82
N SER A 220 -23.42 -11.69 -4.13
CA SER A 220 -21.94 -11.59 -4.11
C SER A 220 -21.32 -11.93 -5.47
N THR A 221 -21.76 -13.00 -6.16
CA THR A 221 -21.23 -13.38 -7.48
C THR A 221 -21.57 -12.35 -8.55
N GLU A 222 -22.78 -11.80 -8.52
CA GLU A 222 -23.24 -10.75 -9.43
C GLU A 222 -22.46 -9.43 -9.20
N LYS A 223 -22.15 -9.07 -7.93
CA LYS A 223 -21.30 -7.94 -7.59
C LYS A 223 -19.94 -8.06 -8.29
N VAL A 224 -19.28 -9.21 -8.16
CA VAL A 224 -17.97 -9.46 -8.76
C VAL A 224 -18.02 -9.45 -10.29
N ALA A 225 -19.01 -10.12 -10.89
CA ALA A 225 -19.16 -10.15 -12.35
C ALA A 225 -19.40 -8.76 -12.95
N ARG A 226 -20.21 -7.92 -12.28
CA ARG A 226 -20.42 -6.51 -12.69
C ARG A 226 -19.16 -5.68 -12.57
N ALA A 227 -18.37 -5.86 -11.52
CA ALA A 227 -17.12 -5.13 -11.30
C ALA A 227 -16.12 -5.37 -12.43
N VAL A 228 -16.09 -6.56 -13.07
CA VAL A 228 -15.21 -6.85 -14.21
C VAL A 228 -15.43 -5.88 -15.38
N ALA A 229 -16.69 -5.56 -15.69
CA ALA A 229 -17.00 -4.61 -16.77
C ALA A 229 -16.48 -3.21 -16.42
N ILE A 230 -16.72 -2.76 -15.18
CA ILE A 230 -16.26 -1.44 -14.72
C ILE A 230 -14.72 -1.36 -14.69
N VAL A 231 -14.02 -2.45 -14.33
CA VAL A 231 -12.53 -2.46 -14.41
C VAL A 231 -12.05 -2.20 -15.84
N ARG A 232 -12.70 -2.78 -16.85
CA ARG A 232 -12.34 -2.55 -18.27
C ARG A 232 -12.55 -1.10 -18.67
N GLU A 233 -13.71 -0.53 -18.33
CA GLU A 233 -14.03 0.89 -18.60
C GLU A 233 -13.07 1.84 -17.89
N LEU A 234 -12.75 1.59 -16.62
CA LEU A 234 -11.78 2.38 -15.86
C LEU A 234 -10.38 2.29 -16.45
N ALA A 235 -9.93 1.10 -16.85
CA ALA A 235 -8.62 0.90 -17.46
C ALA A 235 -8.50 1.64 -18.80
N GLU A 236 -9.53 1.59 -19.63
CA GLU A 236 -9.59 2.32 -20.90
C GLU A 236 -9.54 3.83 -20.67
N ARG A 237 -10.37 4.35 -19.76
CA ARG A 237 -10.40 5.78 -19.42
C ARG A 237 -9.08 6.30 -18.88
N LEU A 238 -8.35 5.48 -18.12
CA LEU A 238 -7.04 5.83 -17.57
C LEU A 238 -5.88 5.55 -18.52
N GLY A 239 -6.14 5.00 -19.70
CA GLY A 239 -5.11 4.63 -20.67
C GLY A 239 -4.14 3.55 -20.16
N VAL A 240 -4.61 2.63 -19.31
CA VAL A 240 -3.77 1.58 -18.71
C VAL A 240 -4.10 0.20 -19.28
N GLU A 241 -3.04 -0.52 -19.68
CA GLU A 241 -3.18 -1.89 -20.16
C GLU A 241 -3.30 -2.87 -19.00
N ILE A 242 -4.50 -3.40 -18.79
CA ILE A 242 -4.83 -4.41 -17.80
C ILE A 242 -5.52 -5.60 -18.50
N ALA A 243 -5.17 -6.82 -18.13
CA ALA A 243 -6.01 -7.99 -18.40
C ALA A 243 -6.86 -8.27 -17.16
N VAL A 244 -8.16 -8.28 -17.29
CA VAL A 244 -9.10 -8.61 -16.21
C VAL A 244 -10.11 -9.64 -16.65
N ASP A 245 -10.37 -10.61 -15.78
CA ASP A 245 -11.41 -11.60 -15.98
C ASP A 245 -12.03 -12.06 -14.64
N GLY A 246 -13.22 -12.65 -14.69
CA GLY A 246 -14.00 -13.09 -13.54
C GLY A 246 -15.49 -13.09 -13.84
N GLU A 247 -16.38 -13.41 -12.90
CA GLU A 247 -15.94 -13.94 -11.59
C GLU A 247 -15.33 -15.34 -11.79
N MET A 248 -14.34 -15.67 -10.94
CA MET A 248 -13.68 -16.98 -11.00
C MET A 248 -13.20 -17.45 -9.62
N GLN A 249 -13.16 -18.76 -9.45
CA GLN A 249 -12.57 -19.37 -8.26
C GLN A 249 -11.04 -19.27 -8.30
N ALA A 250 -10.40 -19.34 -7.13
CA ALA A 250 -8.96 -19.20 -6.99
C ALA A 250 -8.17 -20.28 -7.76
N ASP A 251 -8.69 -21.49 -7.85
CA ASP A 251 -8.08 -22.58 -8.64
C ASP A 251 -8.10 -22.27 -10.14
N ALA A 252 -9.21 -21.70 -10.65
CA ALA A 252 -9.29 -21.25 -12.04
C ALA A 252 -8.43 -20.03 -12.33
N ALA A 253 -8.18 -19.17 -11.32
CA ALA A 253 -7.26 -18.05 -11.46
C ALA A 253 -5.79 -18.47 -11.56
N LEU A 254 -5.40 -19.54 -10.86
CA LEU A 254 -3.99 -19.88 -10.60
C LEU A 254 -3.51 -21.14 -11.35
N VAL A 255 -4.41 -22.04 -11.78
CA VAL A 255 -4.06 -23.33 -12.37
C VAL A 255 -4.55 -23.41 -13.81
N PRO A 256 -3.64 -23.45 -14.82
CA PRO A 256 -4.03 -23.40 -16.24
C PRO A 256 -5.00 -24.48 -16.67
N GLU A 257 -4.80 -25.72 -16.21
CA GLU A 257 -5.64 -26.86 -16.56
C GLU A 257 -7.07 -26.74 -15.98
N VAL A 258 -7.19 -26.13 -14.80
CA VAL A 258 -8.49 -25.83 -14.18
C VAL A 258 -9.20 -24.71 -14.92
N ALA A 259 -8.46 -23.64 -15.26
CA ALA A 259 -8.98 -22.53 -16.06
C ALA A 259 -9.56 -23.02 -17.38
N GLN A 260 -8.81 -23.85 -18.11
CA GLN A 260 -9.25 -24.36 -19.39
C GLN A 260 -10.56 -25.16 -19.29
N ARG A 261 -10.71 -25.97 -18.23
CA ARG A 261 -11.93 -26.77 -18.02
C ARG A 261 -13.14 -25.93 -17.59
N LYS A 262 -12.92 -24.89 -16.75
CA LYS A 262 -14.01 -24.11 -16.14
C LYS A 262 -14.40 -22.87 -16.95
N MET A 263 -13.47 -22.30 -17.72
CA MET A 263 -13.65 -20.99 -18.36
C MET A 263 -13.44 -21.01 -19.87
N GLY A 264 -12.79 -22.04 -20.42
CA GLY A 264 -12.34 -22.03 -21.81
C GLY A 264 -11.18 -21.05 -22.04
N ALA A 265 -11.24 -20.28 -23.12
CA ALA A 265 -10.20 -19.30 -23.43
C ALA A 265 -10.28 -18.09 -22.49
N SER A 266 -9.21 -17.83 -21.74
CA SER A 266 -9.07 -16.66 -20.88
C SER A 266 -7.64 -16.13 -20.95
N THR A 267 -7.49 -14.81 -20.94
CA THR A 267 -6.18 -14.13 -20.87
C THR A 267 -5.62 -14.07 -19.44
N VAL A 268 -6.44 -14.36 -18.44
CA VAL A 268 -6.13 -14.28 -17.00
C VAL A 268 -6.15 -15.64 -16.34
N GLY A 269 -7.13 -16.49 -16.67
CA GLY A 269 -7.32 -17.79 -16.05
C GLY A 269 -6.05 -18.65 -16.10
N GLY A 270 -5.67 -19.21 -14.95
CA GLY A 270 -4.46 -20.00 -14.74
C GLY A 270 -3.14 -19.20 -14.75
N LYS A 271 -3.19 -17.88 -14.94
CA LYS A 271 -2.01 -17.02 -15.11
C LYS A 271 -2.11 -15.72 -14.30
N ALA A 272 -3.07 -15.62 -13.38
CA ALA A 272 -3.29 -14.42 -12.59
C ALA A 272 -2.06 -14.07 -11.74
N ASN A 273 -1.71 -12.80 -11.68
CA ASN A 273 -0.71 -12.27 -10.75
C ASN A 273 -1.31 -11.24 -9.77
N VAL A 274 -2.59 -10.85 -9.99
CA VAL A 274 -3.38 -10.00 -9.11
C VAL A 274 -4.68 -10.73 -8.76
N LEU A 275 -4.95 -10.89 -7.47
CA LEU A 275 -6.12 -11.58 -6.94
C LEU A 275 -6.95 -10.58 -6.14
N ILE A 276 -8.18 -10.30 -6.60
CA ILE A 276 -9.10 -9.37 -5.97
C ILE A 276 -10.20 -10.15 -5.25
N PHE A 277 -10.29 -9.96 -3.96
CA PHE A 277 -11.26 -10.64 -3.09
C PHE A 277 -12.58 -9.87 -3.04
N PRO A 278 -13.72 -10.57 -2.94
CA PRO A 278 -15.05 -9.94 -2.95
C PRO A 278 -15.37 -9.11 -1.69
N ASP A 279 -14.71 -9.42 -0.58
CA ASP A 279 -14.87 -8.78 0.72
C ASP A 279 -13.63 -8.99 1.61
N LEU A 280 -13.57 -8.25 2.72
CA LEU A 280 -12.41 -8.28 3.61
C LEU A 280 -12.26 -9.61 4.36
N ASN A 281 -13.36 -10.32 4.67
CA ASN A 281 -13.24 -11.61 5.35
C ASN A 281 -12.48 -12.60 4.47
N SER A 282 -12.90 -12.72 3.21
CA SER A 282 -12.23 -13.60 2.25
C SER A 282 -10.78 -13.17 1.96
N GLY A 283 -10.53 -11.86 1.84
CA GLY A 283 -9.19 -11.33 1.59
C GLY A 283 -8.24 -11.52 2.77
N ASN A 284 -8.65 -11.14 3.97
CA ASN A 284 -7.83 -11.26 5.17
C ASN A 284 -7.55 -12.72 5.54
N ILE A 285 -8.57 -13.56 5.55
CA ILE A 285 -8.43 -15.00 5.83
C ILE A 285 -7.53 -15.65 4.78
N GLY A 286 -7.80 -15.39 3.49
CA GLY A 286 -7.00 -15.93 2.38
C GLY A 286 -5.52 -15.54 2.45
N ALA A 287 -5.23 -14.26 2.71
CA ALA A 287 -3.86 -13.78 2.86
C ALA A 287 -3.14 -14.44 4.05
N LYS A 288 -3.81 -14.61 5.20
CA LYS A 288 -3.24 -15.28 6.36
C LYS A 288 -2.98 -16.77 6.12
N LEU A 289 -3.89 -17.46 5.42
CA LEU A 289 -3.66 -18.86 5.02
C LEU A 289 -2.47 -18.98 4.07
N VAL A 290 -2.35 -18.09 3.09
CA VAL A 290 -1.20 -18.04 2.17
C VAL A 290 0.09 -17.79 2.95
N GLN A 291 0.10 -16.86 3.89
CA GLN A 291 1.27 -16.54 4.71
C GLN A 291 1.70 -17.72 5.58
N TYR A 292 0.81 -18.26 6.38
CA TYR A 292 1.18 -19.21 7.43
C TYR A 292 1.12 -20.68 7.00
N VAL A 293 0.18 -21.03 6.11
CA VAL A 293 0.01 -22.42 5.63
C VAL A 293 0.89 -22.69 4.41
N ALA A 294 0.89 -21.76 3.44
CA ALA A 294 1.69 -21.92 2.23
C ALA A 294 3.14 -21.43 2.38
N GLY A 295 3.52 -20.88 3.54
CA GLY A 295 4.88 -20.40 3.81
C GLY A 295 5.30 -19.22 2.94
N ALA A 296 4.36 -18.39 2.52
CA ALA A 296 4.65 -17.19 1.74
C ALA A 296 5.24 -16.09 2.61
N ARG A 297 6.19 -15.32 2.06
CA ARG A 297 6.53 -14.00 2.61
C ARG A 297 5.49 -13.01 2.13
N VAL A 298 4.92 -12.24 3.07
CA VAL A 298 3.87 -11.26 2.75
C VAL A 298 4.31 -9.88 3.17
N TYR A 299 4.33 -8.95 2.22
CA TYR A 299 4.75 -7.56 2.40
C TYR A 299 3.55 -6.62 2.30
N GLY A 300 3.44 -5.68 3.23
CA GLY A 300 2.37 -4.69 3.24
C GLY A 300 1.72 -4.60 4.62
N GLN A 301 0.70 -3.80 4.74
CA GLN A 301 -0.30 -3.44 3.73
C GLN A 301 0.11 -2.15 2.99
N ILE A 302 0.24 -2.22 1.66
CA ILE A 302 0.41 -1.02 0.84
C ILE A 302 -0.96 -0.37 0.71
N LEU A 303 -1.04 0.93 1.00
CA LEU A 303 -2.29 1.69 0.93
C LEU A 303 -2.49 2.25 -0.48
N LEU A 304 -3.65 1.96 -1.04
CA LEU A 304 -4.08 2.36 -2.37
C LEU A 304 -5.08 3.51 -2.28
N GLY A 305 -5.24 4.28 -3.35
CA GLY A 305 -6.20 5.39 -3.43
C GLY A 305 -5.71 6.70 -2.83
N LEU A 306 -4.55 6.74 -2.18
CA LEU A 306 -3.90 7.96 -1.74
C LEU A 306 -3.10 8.61 -2.86
N SER A 307 -3.09 9.94 -2.89
CA SER A 307 -2.25 10.71 -3.81
C SER A 307 -0.75 10.68 -3.47
N ARG A 308 -0.34 10.01 -2.42
CA ARG A 308 1.04 9.80 -1.99
C ARG A 308 1.18 8.40 -1.41
N PRO A 309 2.29 7.68 -1.72
CA PRO A 309 2.48 6.30 -1.26
C PRO A 309 2.58 6.20 0.26
N ALA A 310 1.85 5.24 0.82
CA ALA A 310 1.94 4.91 2.24
C ALA A 310 1.70 3.41 2.46
N ALA A 311 2.18 2.90 3.60
CA ALA A 311 1.93 1.54 4.04
C ALA A 311 1.61 1.48 5.53
N ASP A 312 0.69 0.60 5.88
CA ASP A 312 0.30 0.24 7.25
C ASP A 312 0.82 -1.18 7.56
N LEU A 313 1.78 -1.27 8.45
CA LEU A 313 2.40 -2.54 8.82
C LEU A 313 1.61 -3.25 9.92
N SER A 314 1.71 -4.57 9.94
CA SER A 314 1.24 -5.37 11.06
C SER A 314 2.15 -5.14 12.30
N ARG A 315 1.57 -5.19 13.49
CA ARG A 315 2.33 -5.19 14.75
C ARG A 315 3.30 -6.36 14.89
N GLY A 316 3.11 -7.42 14.12
CA GLY A 316 4.03 -8.55 14.02
C GLY A 316 5.09 -8.42 12.93
N ALA A 317 5.25 -7.24 12.31
CA ALA A 317 6.27 -7.02 11.29
C ALA A 317 7.68 -7.07 11.91
N GLU A 318 8.58 -7.74 11.22
CA GLU A 318 10.00 -7.83 11.57
C GLU A 318 10.81 -6.78 10.79
N VAL A 319 12.09 -6.62 11.14
CA VAL A 319 12.98 -5.63 10.51
C VAL A 319 13.03 -5.76 9.00
N ASP A 320 13.16 -6.98 8.48
CA ASP A 320 13.22 -7.23 7.04
C ASP A 320 11.90 -6.88 6.33
N ASP A 321 10.75 -7.08 6.98
CA ASP A 321 9.44 -6.71 6.45
C ASP A 321 9.31 -5.19 6.33
N ILE A 322 9.75 -4.45 7.38
CA ILE A 322 9.73 -2.99 7.39
C ILE A 322 10.59 -2.43 6.24
N VAL A 323 11.82 -2.95 6.08
CA VAL A 323 12.74 -2.55 5.00
C VAL A 323 12.15 -2.85 3.62
N ALA A 324 11.56 -4.03 3.45
CA ALA A 324 10.98 -4.44 2.18
C ALA A 324 9.76 -3.58 1.80
N VAL A 325 8.86 -3.32 2.76
CA VAL A 325 7.69 -2.47 2.54
C VAL A 325 8.09 -1.02 2.29
N ALA A 326 9.09 -0.50 3.01
CA ALA A 326 9.64 0.83 2.76
C ALA A 326 10.21 0.95 1.32
N ALA A 327 10.87 -0.10 0.83
CA ALA A 327 11.34 -0.12 -0.55
C ALA A 327 10.19 -0.20 -1.57
N LEU A 328 9.14 -0.94 -1.30
CA LEU A 328 7.96 -1.03 -2.18
C LEU A 328 7.25 0.31 -2.32
N VAL A 329 6.95 1.01 -1.22
CA VAL A 329 6.34 2.35 -1.28
C VAL A 329 7.31 3.40 -1.81
N GLY A 330 8.61 3.25 -1.56
CA GLY A 330 9.65 4.07 -2.18
C GLY A 330 9.67 3.92 -3.70
N LEU A 331 9.53 2.70 -4.22
CA LEU A 331 9.40 2.45 -5.66
C LEU A 331 8.14 3.10 -6.24
N GLN A 332 7.01 3.02 -5.55
CA GLN A 332 5.80 3.74 -5.96
C GLN A 332 6.05 5.25 -6.07
N ALA A 333 6.80 5.83 -5.13
CA ALA A 333 7.14 7.25 -5.15
C ALA A 333 8.05 7.66 -6.32
N VAL A 334 8.81 6.73 -6.91
CA VAL A 334 9.63 7.00 -8.13
C VAL A 334 8.74 7.28 -9.34
N GLU A 335 7.72 6.47 -9.52
CA GLU A 335 6.85 6.51 -10.71
C GLU A 335 5.57 7.32 -10.50
N TYR A 336 5.40 7.87 -9.31
CA TYR A 336 4.19 8.55 -8.87
C TYR A 336 3.68 9.58 -9.91
N ARG A 337 4.56 10.44 -10.45
CA ARG A 337 4.21 11.43 -11.46
C ARG A 337 3.81 10.85 -12.82
N LYS A 338 4.19 9.62 -13.10
CA LYS A 338 3.83 8.94 -14.37
C LYS A 338 2.47 8.29 -14.31
N LEU A 339 2.02 7.90 -13.11
CA LEU A 339 0.74 7.22 -12.90
C LEU A 339 -0.42 8.18 -12.74
N TYR A 340 -0.12 9.38 -12.25
CA TYR A 340 -1.12 10.39 -11.94
C TYR A 340 -0.83 11.60 -12.83
N ALA A 341 -1.76 11.88 -13.76
CA ALA A 341 -1.65 13.01 -14.66
C ALA A 341 -1.38 14.33 -13.90
N PRO A 342 -0.68 15.31 -14.50
CA PRO A 342 -0.31 16.58 -13.86
C PRO A 342 -1.47 17.33 -13.20
N GLU A 343 -2.68 17.17 -13.72
CA GLU A 343 -3.92 17.80 -13.22
C GLU A 343 -4.28 17.39 -11.77
N VAL A 344 -3.73 16.28 -11.28
CA VAL A 344 -3.97 15.79 -9.91
C VAL A 344 -2.93 16.32 -8.90
N VAL A 345 -1.87 16.93 -9.38
CA VAL A 345 -0.69 17.29 -8.59
C VAL A 345 -0.62 18.80 -8.30
N GLU A 346 -1.50 19.61 -8.87
CA GLU A 346 -1.50 21.04 -8.52
C GLU A 346 -1.89 21.23 -7.06
N PRO A 347 -1.05 21.90 -6.27
CA PRO A 347 -1.38 22.27 -4.91
C PRO A 347 -2.31 23.51 -4.95
N ASP A 348 -3.58 23.33 -5.22
CA ASP A 348 -4.58 24.35 -4.92
C ASP A 348 -4.77 24.47 -3.41
N ILE A 349 -3.70 24.81 -2.71
CA ILE A 349 -3.75 25.38 -1.37
C ILE A 349 -2.55 26.35 -1.27
N VAL A 350 -2.74 27.55 -1.76
CA VAL A 350 -1.98 28.72 -1.33
C VAL A 350 -2.47 29.12 0.06
#